data_2a9fdf1351d23f5ec2f648870602eaf1
#
_entry.id   2a9fdf1351d23f5ec2f648870602eaf1
#
_cell.length_a   1.000
_cell.length_b   1.000
_cell.length_c   1.000
_cell.angle_alpha   90.00
_cell.angle_beta   90.00
_cell.angle_gamma   90.00
#
_symmetry.space_group_name_H-M   'P 1'
#
loop_
_entity.id
_entity.type
_entity.pdbx_description
1 polymer ?
#
loop_
_entity_poly.entity_id
_entity_poly.type
_entity_poly.pdbx_seq_one_letter_code
_entity_poly.pdbx_strand_id
1 'polypeptide(L)'
;PAIEPEAVAEVMADLIREGKILHWGISETTEEYLRRAHRVCPVTAIQNRYSMMVRRHETSFPVLEELGVGFVAFSPLANGLLSNRYTAETTFDPATDYRASMPQYRRESFVKNRPLFALLERLADEHRATASQISLAWMMNKRSWIVPIPGTRCLCRLKENIGATDIRLSAEEVRAIDAELDTIEMSEVFGGSPIIEKPKTEGE
;
A
#
# COMPACT_ATOMS: atom_id res chain seq x y z
N PRO A 1 -6.35 -9.76 22.17
CA PRO A 1 -5.90 -8.84 23.21
C PRO A 1 -4.85 -7.93 22.58
N ALA A 2 -5.11 -6.64 22.68
CA ALA A 2 -4.13 -5.66 22.22
C ALA A 2 -2.97 -5.70 23.24
N ILE A 3 -1.76 -6.00 22.76
CA ILE A 3 -0.55 -5.86 23.56
C ILE A 3 -0.25 -4.36 23.60
N GLU A 4 0.07 -3.85 24.79
CA GLU A 4 0.40 -2.43 24.96
C GLU A 4 1.61 -2.05 24.11
N PRO A 5 1.57 -0.90 23.40
CA PRO A 5 2.64 -0.49 22.49
C PRO A 5 4.00 -0.36 23.19
N GLU A 6 4.01 0.07 24.44
CA GLU A 6 5.22 0.21 25.25
C GLU A 6 5.91 -1.15 25.47
N ALA A 7 5.14 -2.18 25.81
CA ALA A 7 5.69 -3.53 26.04
C ALA A 7 6.32 -4.13 24.79
N VAL A 8 5.70 -3.89 23.61
CA VAL A 8 6.29 -4.31 22.33
C VAL A 8 7.56 -3.53 22.06
N ALA A 9 7.54 -2.22 22.25
CA ALA A 9 8.68 -1.34 21.98
C ALA A 9 9.87 -1.64 22.89
N GLU A 10 9.66 -2.00 24.17
CA GLU A 10 10.71 -2.45 25.10
C GLU A 10 11.43 -3.69 24.59
N VAL A 11 10.68 -4.70 24.13
CA VAL A 11 11.27 -5.91 23.52
C VAL A 11 12.08 -5.57 22.26
N MET A 12 11.58 -4.67 21.41
CA MET A 12 12.31 -4.25 20.22
C MET A 12 13.59 -3.48 20.58
N ALA A 13 13.55 -2.65 21.61
CA ALA A 13 14.74 -1.95 22.14
C ALA A 13 15.80 -2.94 22.64
N ASP A 14 15.38 -4.01 23.31
CA ASP A 14 16.29 -5.08 23.77
C ASP A 14 16.93 -5.80 22.58
N LEU A 15 16.15 -6.16 21.56
CA LEU A 15 16.67 -6.82 20.36
C LEU A 15 17.67 -5.94 19.59
N ILE A 16 17.44 -4.63 19.53
CA ILE A 16 18.39 -3.67 18.95
C ILE A 16 19.66 -3.61 19.80
N ARG A 17 19.55 -3.50 21.12
CA ARG A 17 20.69 -3.44 22.04
C ARG A 17 21.55 -4.70 21.98
N GLU A 18 20.92 -5.86 21.80
CA GLU A 18 21.59 -7.15 21.60
C GLU A 18 22.18 -7.34 20.18
N GLY A 19 21.97 -6.39 19.28
CA GLY A 19 22.46 -6.45 17.90
C GLY A 19 21.73 -7.48 17.02
N LYS A 20 20.58 -7.98 17.46
CA LYS A 20 19.80 -8.98 16.71
C LYS A 20 19.01 -8.36 15.55
N ILE A 21 18.60 -7.11 15.70
CA ILE A 21 17.96 -6.31 14.65
C ILE A 21 18.58 -4.92 14.64
N LEU A 22 18.52 -4.25 13.50
CA LEU A 22 19.00 -2.86 13.38
C LEU A 22 17.85 -1.85 13.50
N HIS A 23 16.69 -2.20 12.97
CA HIS A 23 15.51 -1.38 12.89
C HIS A 23 14.25 -2.22 13.06
N TRP A 24 13.14 -1.58 13.38
CA TRP A 24 11.85 -2.24 13.47
C TRP A 24 10.73 -1.37 12.91
N GLY A 25 9.58 -1.98 12.64
CA GLY A 25 8.41 -1.32 12.12
C GLY A 25 7.12 -1.97 12.61
N ILE A 26 6.00 -1.28 12.38
CA ILE A 26 4.67 -1.71 12.80
C ILE A 26 3.75 -1.74 11.57
N SER A 27 2.87 -2.75 11.49
CA SER A 27 1.88 -2.86 10.43
C SER A 27 0.47 -2.53 10.93
N GLU A 28 -0.32 -1.84 10.08
CA GLU A 28 -1.74 -1.50 10.33
C GLU A 28 -1.97 -0.86 11.71
N THR A 29 -1.15 0.13 12.05
CA THR A 29 -1.19 0.82 13.36
C THR A 29 -2.02 2.10 13.32
N THR A 30 -2.51 2.51 14.49
CA THR A 30 -3.11 3.84 14.71
C THR A 30 -2.03 4.85 15.06
N GLU A 31 -2.33 6.14 14.91
CA GLU A 31 -1.43 7.22 15.34
C GLU A 31 -1.09 7.13 16.83
N GLU A 32 -2.09 6.89 17.68
CA GLU A 32 -1.89 6.76 19.11
C GLU A 32 -0.90 5.65 19.47
N TYR A 33 -1.11 4.46 18.88
CA TYR A 33 -0.21 3.32 19.09
C TYR A 33 1.21 3.64 18.62
N LEU A 34 1.35 4.24 17.43
CA LEU A 34 2.64 4.64 16.89
C LEU A 34 3.37 5.62 17.82
N ARG A 35 2.71 6.68 18.27
CA ARG A 35 3.31 7.68 19.15
C ARG A 35 3.75 7.08 20.50
N ARG A 36 2.96 6.19 21.07
CA ARG A 36 3.28 5.49 22.32
C ARG A 36 4.49 4.59 22.16
N ALA A 37 4.50 3.74 21.13
CA ALA A 37 5.62 2.85 20.83
C ALA A 37 6.91 3.63 20.52
N HIS A 38 6.81 4.66 19.67
CA HIS A 38 7.95 5.46 19.22
C HIS A 38 8.67 6.18 20.38
N ARG A 39 7.95 6.60 21.43
CA ARG A 39 8.55 7.22 22.63
C ARG A 39 9.45 6.27 23.43
N VAL A 40 9.17 4.97 23.38
CA VAL A 40 9.97 3.95 24.09
C VAL A 40 11.15 3.48 23.23
N CYS A 41 10.87 3.15 21.97
CA CYS A 41 11.86 2.74 20.98
C CYS A 41 11.51 3.33 19.62
N PRO A 42 12.36 4.19 19.03
CA PRO A 42 12.06 4.82 17.76
C PRO A 42 11.66 3.82 16.68
N VAL A 43 10.45 3.97 16.15
CA VAL A 43 9.93 3.17 15.03
C VAL A 43 10.52 3.70 13.73
N THR A 44 11.08 2.82 12.91
CA THR A 44 11.70 3.21 11.64
C THR A 44 10.68 3.36 10.52
N ALA A 45 9.69 2.47 10.46
CA ALA A 45 8.67 2.51 9.43
C ALA A 45 7.34 1.93 9.91
N ILE A 46 6.25 2.40 9.31
CA ILE A 46 4.97 1.68 9.35
C ILE A 46 4.73 0.98 8.00
N GLN A 47 3.99 -0.12 8.02
CA GLN A 47 3.59 -0.82 6.81
C GLN A 47 2.07 -0.87 6.71
N ASN A 48 1.50 -0.13 5.76
CA ASN A 48 0.06 -0.03 5.57
C ASN A 48 -0.31 -0.20 4.10
N ARG A 49 -1.57 -0.57 3.84
CA ARG A 49 -2.09 -0.62 2.47
C ARG A 49 -2.15 0.79 1.89
N TYR A 50 -1.51 0.97 0.73
CA TYR A 50 -1.54 2.25 0.04
C TYR A 50 -1.44 2.08 -1.47
N SER A 51 -2.33 2.76 -2.19
CA SER A 51 -2.38 2.81 -3.65
C SER A 51 -3.26 3.97 -4.09
N MET A 52 -3.35 4.25 -5.38
CA MET A 52 -4.30 5.24 -5.92
C MET A 52 -5.76 4.94 -5.53
N MET A 53 -6.11 3.68 -5.25
CA MET A 53 -7.45 3.27 -4.81
C MET A 53 -7.64 3.27 -3.28
N VAL A 54 -6.55 3.34 -2.50
CA VAL A 54 -6.61 3.27 -1.02
C VAL A 54 -5.70 4.33 -0.45
N ARG A 55 -6.25 5.51 -0.17
CA ARG A 55 -5.51 6.70 0.28
C ARG A 55 -5.80 7.11 1.72
N ARG A 56 -6.59 6.31 2.47
CA ARG A 56 -7.05 6.65 3.83
C ARG A 56 -5.92 6.95 4.82
N HIS A 57 -4.72 6.41 4.59
CA HIS A 57 -3.57 6.60 5.47
C HIS A 57 -2.81 7.92 5.23
N GLU A 58 -3.22 8.71 4.25
CA GLU A 58 -2.63 10.05 4.02
C GLU A 58 -2.86 10.99 5.21
N THR A 59 -3.91 10.77 5.98
CA THR A 59 -4.17 11.49 7.25
C THR A 59 -3.06 11.30 8.29
N SER A 60 -2.27 10.22 8.19
CA SER A 60 -1.14 9.94 9.08
C SER A 60 0.17 10.59 8.61
N PHE A 61 0.24 11.14 7.40
CA PHE A 61 1.47 11.69 6.86
C PHE A 61 2.11 12.78 7.73
N PRO A 62 1.34 13.74 8.29
CA PRO A 62 1.92 14.75 9.17
C PRO A 62 2.65 14.15 10.39
N VAL A 63 2.09 13.10 11.01
CA VAL A 63 2.74 12.45 12.15
C VAL A 63 3.97 11.64 11.75
N LEU A 64 3.95 11.04 10.55
CA LEU A 64 5.12 10.33 10.04
C LEU A 64 6.28 11.30 9.74
N GLU A 65 5.98 12.47 9.20
CA GLU A 65 6.95 13.54 8.96
C GLU A 65 7.50 14.08 10.29
N GLU A 66 6.64 14.34 11.28
CA GLU A 66 7.02 14.79 12.61
C GLU A 66 7.99 13.81 13.30
N LEU A 67 7.70 12.51 13.21
CA LEU A 67 8.46 11.46 13.89
C LEU A 67 9.64 10.92 13.06
N GLY A 68 9.80 11.31 11.81
CA GLY A 68 10.82 10.77 10.90
C GLY A 68 10.59 9.29 10.56
N VAL A 69 9.32 8.84 10.49
CA VAL A 69 8.94 7.45 10.26
C VAL A 69 8.64 7.21 8.78
N GLY A 70 9.26 6.20 8.17
CA GLY A 70 8.99 5.80 6.79
C GLY A 70 7.64 5.08 6.63
N PHE A 71 7.16 5.02 5.39
CA PHE A 71 5.91 4.34 5.03
C PHE A 71 6.16 3.26 3.99
N VAL A 72 5.96 2.00 4.36
CA VAL A 72 6.01 0.86 3.46
C VAL A 72 4.62 0.59 2.91
N ALA A 73 4.45 0.80 1.61
CA ALA A 73 3.16 0.67 0.93
C ALA A 73 2.96 -0.76 0.42
N PHE A 74 2.13 -1.57 1.09
CA PHE A 74 1.76 -2.87 0.57
C PHE A 74 0.52 -2.79 -0.35
N SER A 75 0.36 -3.77 -1.23
CA SER A 75 -0.66 -3.79 -2.29
C SER A 75 -0.67 -2.51 -3.16
N PRO A 76 0.50 -1.97 -3.56
CA PRO A 76 0.60 -0.68 -4.23
C PRO A 76 -0.08 -0.65 -5.59
N LEU A 77 -0.31 -1.81 -6.20
CA LEU A 77 -1.01 -1.98 -7.48
C LEU A 77 -2.44 -2.55 -7.33
N ALA A 78 -3.06 -2.45 -6.14
CA ALA A 78 -4.39 -2.99 -5.85
C ALA A 78 -4.53 -4.46 -6.31
N ASN A 79 -3.55 -5.31 -5.90
CA ASN A 79 -3.45 -6.71 -6.30
C ASN A 79 -3.30 -6.94 -7.82
N GLY A 80 -2.79 -5.94 -8.54
CA GLY A 80 -2.53 -5.96 -9.97
C GLY A 80 -3.57 -5.23 -10.81
N LEU A 81 -4.68 -4.76 -10.24
CA LEU A 81 -5.72 -4.05 -10.99
C LEU A 81 -5.16 -2.79 -11.68
N LEU A 82 -4.33 -2.01 -10.97
CA LEU A 82 -3.73 -0.77 -11.48
C LEU A 82 -2.66 -0.98 -12.57
N SER A 83 -2.48 -2.22 -13.04
CA SER A 83 -1.66 -2.50 -14.23
C SER A 83 -2.40 -2.29 -15.56
N ASN A 84 -3.71 -2.02 -15.54
CA ASN A 84 -4.57 -1.95 -16.73
C ASN A 84 -4.54 -3.20 -17.63
N ARG A 85 -4.13 -4.38 -17.08
CA ARG A 85 -4.01 -5.63 -17.85
C ARG A 85 -5.26 -6.50 -17.79
N TYR A 86 -6.17 -6.19 -16.86
CA TYR A 86 -7.38 -6.94 -16.61
C TYR A 86 -8.59 -6.17 -17.14
N THR A 87 -9.57 -6.90 -17.64
CA THR A 87 -10.83 -6.36 -18.15
C THR A 87 -12.02 -6.98 -17.42
N ALA A 88 -13.21 -6.47 -17.67
CA ALA A 88 -14.45 -6.99 -17.09
C ALA A 88 -14.73 -8.47 -17.47
N GLU A 89 -14.06 -8.98 -18.50
CA GLU A 89 -14.14 -10.36 -18.98
C GLU A 89 -13.08 -11.26 -18.37
N THR A 90 -12.11 -10.69 -17.62
CA THR A 90 -11.06 -11.47 -16.97
C THR A 90 -11.67 -12.35 -15.88
N THR A 91 -11.38 -13.63 -15.95
CA THR A 91 -11.79 -14.62 -14.94
C THR A 91 -10.58 -15.17 -14.21
N PHE A 92 -10.76 -15.49 -12.94
CA PHE A 92 -9.76 -16.14 -12.10
C PHE A 92 -10.32 -17.47 -11.61
N ASP A 93 -9.49 -18.49 -11.57
CA ASP A 93 -9.85 -19.78 -10.99
C ASP A 93 -9.97 -19.64 -9.46
N PRO A 94 -11.17 -19.79 -8.88
CA PRO A 94 -11.37 -19.61 -7.44
C PRO A 94 -10.65 -20.66 -6.56
N ALA A 95 -10.20 -21.77 -7.15
CA ALA A 95 -9.45 -22.79 -6.44
C ALA A 95 -7.97 -22.43 -6.27
N THR A 96 -7.42 -21.59 -7.15
CA THR A 96 -5.98 -21.31 -7.21
C THR A 96 -5.63 -19.82 -7.16
N ASP A 97 -6.59 -18.95 -7.39
CA ASP A 97 -6.38 -17.50 -7.43
C ASP A 97 -7.42 -16.74 -6.58
N TYR A 98 -6.96 -16.28 -5.42
CA TYR A 98 -7.81 -15.57 -4.47
C TYR A 98 -8.42 -14.25 -5.01
N ARG A 99 -7.94 -13.74 -6.17
CA ARG A 99 -8.55 -12.57 -6.85
C ARG A 99 -9.96 -12.82 -7.32
N ALA A 100 -10.34 -14.09 -7.51
CA ALA A 100 -11.71 -14.47 -7.83
C ALA A 100 -12.74 -13.96 -6.79
N SER A 101 -12.34 -13.78 -5.53
CA SER A 101 -13.21 -13.28 -4.46
C SER A 101 -13.09 -11.78 -4.19
N MET A 102 -12.16 -11.09 -4.86
CA MET A 102 -11.91 -9.67 -4.58
C MET A 102 -12.95 -8.75 -5.21
N PRO A 103 -13.49 -7.77 -4.46
CA PRO A 103 -14.53 -6.88 -4.94
C PRO A 103 -14.10 -6.04 -6.15
N GLN A 104 -12.83 -5.60 -6.20
CA GLN A 104 -12.32 -4.78 -7.30
C GLN A 104 -12.25 -5.52 -8.64
N TYR A 105 -12.36 -6.84 -8.65
CA TYR A 105 -12.37 -7.66 -9.87
C TYR A 105 -13.78 -8.07 -10.33
N ARG A 106 -14.83 -7.61 -9.67
CA ARG A 106 -16.21 -7.81 -10.12
C ARG A 106 -16.46 -6.97 -11.38
N ARG A 107 -17.32 -7.46 -12.25
CA ARG A 107 -17.65 -6.80 -13.52
C ARG A 107 -18.11 -5.35 -13.34
N GLU A 108 -18.98 -5.10 -12.37
CA GLU A 108 -19.47 -3.75 -12.04
C GLU A 108 -18.34 -2.82 -11.56
N SER A 109 -17.31 -3.36 -10.91
CA SER A 109 -16.15 -2.59 -10.44
C SER A 109 -15.30 -2.07 -11.60
N PHE A 110 -15.19 -2.81 -12.70
CA PHE A 110 -14.52 -2.32 -13.91
C PHE A 110 -15.25 -1.13 -14.54
N VAL A 111 -16.59 -1.14 -14.52
CA VAL A 111 -17.38 0.00 -15.00
C VAL A 111 -17.15 1.21 -14.12
N LYS A 112 -17.19 1.03 -12.80
CA LYS A 112 -16.99 2.11 -11.81
C LYS A 112 -15.57 2.69 -11.87
N ASN A 113 -14.57 1.84 -12.04
CA ASN A 113 -13.16 2.24 -12.09
C ASN A 113 -12.68 2.72 -13.48
N ARG A 114 -13.57 2.78 -14.49
CA ARG A 114 -13.20 3.23 -15.83
C ARG A 114 -12.49 4.59 -15.88
N PRO A 115 -12.92 5.62 -15.12
CA PRO A 115 -12.21 6.90 -15.09
C PRO A 115 -10.76 6.76 -14.57
N LEU A 116 -10.53 5.92 -13.55
CA LEU A 116 -9.19 5.66 -13.02
C LEU A 116 -8.30 4.97 -14.07
N PHE A 117 -8.85 4.01 -14.82
CA PHE A 117 -8.08 3.33 -15.89
C PHE A 117 -7.73 4.29 -17.02
N ALA A 118 -8.65 5.19 -17.40
CA ALA A 118 -8.39 6.22 -18.39
C ALA A 118 -7.32 7.24 -17.93
N LEU A 119 -7.35 7.63 -16.66
CA LEU A 119 -6.32 8.47 -16.06
C LEU A 119 -4.94 7.78 -16.15
N LEU A 120 -4.85 6.52 -15.76
CA LEU A 120 -3.60 5.75 -15.79
C LEU A 120 -3.08 5.58 -17.22
N GLU A 121 -3.95 5.33 -18.18
CA GLU A 121 -3.60 5.17 -19.61
C GLU A 121 -3.04 6.49 -20.16
N ARG A 122 -3.73 7.61 -19.93
CA ARG A 122 -3.28 8.94 -20.34
C ARG A 122 -1.88 9.26 -19.77
N LEU A 123 -1.69 9.09 -18.47
CA LEU A 123 -0.40 9.36 -17.82
C LEU A 123 0.71 8.40 -18.30
N ALA A 124 0.36 7.15 -18.56
CA ALA A 124 1.30 6.17 -19.11
C ALA A 124 1.80 6.60 -20.50
N ASP A 125 0.91 7.08 -21.36
CA ASP A 125 1.27 7.59 -22.70
C ASP A 125 2.11 8.87 -22.60
N GLU A 126 1.72 9.83 -21.74
CA GLU A 126 2.45 11.10 -21.53
C GLU A 126 3.90 10.86 -21.07
N HIS A 127 4.11 9.88 -20.17
CA HIS A 127 5.43 9.56 -19.63
C HIS A 127 6.15 8.41 -20.33
N ARG A 128 5.58 7.84 -21.40
CA ARG A 128 6.11 6.65 -22.12
C ARG A 128 6.39 5.50 -21.16
N ALA A 129 5.45 5.26 -20.26
CA ALA A 129 5.54 4.29 -19.19
C ALA A 129 4.36 3.31 -19.22
N THR A 130 4.30 2.39 -18.30
CA THR A 130 3.13 1.55 -18.08
C THR A 130 2.26 2.09 -16.94
N ALA A 131 0.97 1.72 -16.91
CA ALA A 131 0.07 2.07 -15.81
C ALA A 131 0.61 1.62 -14.44
N SER A 132 1.25 0.45 -14.37
CA SER A 132 1.94 -0.03 -13.16
C SER A 132 3.05 0.93 -12.72
N GLN A 133 3.88 1.36 -13.67
CA GLN A 133 4.98 2.28 -13.39
C GLN A 133 4.48 3.64 -12.93
N ILE A 134 3.43 4.17 -13.56
CA ILE A 134 2.80 5.44 -13.14
C ILE A 134 2.25 5.32 -11.70
N SER A 135 1.52 4.24 -11.39
CA SER A 135 0.99 4.02 -10.05
C SER A 135 2.09 3.99 -8.97
N LEU A 136 3.22 3.32 -9.26
CA LEU A 136 4.34 3.24 -8.33
C LEU A 136 5.09 4.57 -8.25
N ALA A 137 5.35 5.23 -9.39
CA ALA A 137 6.02 6.52 -9.46
C ALA A 137 5.25 7.61 -8.73
N TRP A 138 3.91 7.65 -8.86
CA TRP A 138 3.08 8.60 -8.16
C TRP A 138 3.33 8.57 -6.64
N MET A 139 3.32 7.40 -6.00
CA MET A 139 3.52 7.34 -4.55
C MET A 139 4.96 7.66 -4.13
N MET A 140 5.98 7.28 -4.93
CA MET A 140 7.39 7.60 -4.65
C MET A 140 7.71 9.09 -4.86
N ASN A 141 7.04 9.76 -5.80
CA ASN A 141 7.21 11.20 -6.02
C ASN A 141 6.30 12.04 -5.10
N LYS A 142 5.26 11.44 -4.49
CA LYS A 142 4.40 12.11 -3.51
C LYS A 142 5.14 12.42 -2.21
N ARG A 143 5.93 11.46 -1.72
CA ARG A 143 6.81 11.63 -0.55
C ARG A 143 8.03 10.71 -0.69
N SER A 144 9.21 11.24 -0.44
CA SER A 144 10.47 10.49 -0.56
C SER A 144 10.63 9.34 0.44
N TRP A 145 9.82 9.33 1.49
CA TRP A 145 9.83 8.30 2.53
C TRP A 145 8.75 7.21 2.32
N ILE A 146 8.03 7.23 1.18
CA ILE A 146 7.10 6.16 0.81
C ILE A 146 7.84 5.14 -0.05
N VAL A 147 7.83 3.89 0.39
CA VAL A 147 8.47 2.77 -0.30
C VAL A 147 7.41 1.72 -0.68
N PRO A 148 7.03 1.61 -1.96
CA PRO A 148 6.12 0.57 -2.42
C PRO A 148 6.79 -0.80 -2.46
N ILE A 149 6.03 -1.85 -2.12
CA ILE A 149 6.49 -3.25 -2.16
C ILE A 149 5.63 -4.09 -3.14
N PRO A 150 5.77 -3.87 -4.47
CA PRO A 150 5.00 -4.60 -5.46
C PRO A 150 5.50 -6.04 -5.61
N GLY A 151 4.74 -7.00 -5.07
CA GLY A 151 5.07 -8.43 -5.16
C GLY A 151 4.89 -8.97 -6.58
N THR A 152 5.85 -9.79 -7.06
CA THR A 152 5.76 -10.49 -8.34
C THR A 152 6.58 -11.78 -8.37
N ARG A 153 6.17 -12.74 -9.21
CA ARG A 153 6.94 -13.95 -9.54
C ARG A 153 7.47 -13.93 -10.98
N CYS A 154 7.19 -12.87 -11.73
CA CYS A 154 7.63 -12.71 -13.12
C CYS A 154 8.78 -11.71 -13.21
N LEU A 155 9.92 -12.13 -13.77
CA LEU A 155 11.08 -11.27 -13.96
C LEU A 155 10.76 -10.04 -14.83
N CYS A 156 9.91 -10.20 -15.84
CA CYS A 156 9.49 -9.08 -16.70
C CYS A 156 8.76 -8.00 -15.87
N ARG A 157 7.88 -8.38 -14.95
CA ARG A 157 7.18 -7.46 -14.07
C ARG A 157 8.09 -6.86 -13.00
N LEU A 158 9.08 -7.61 -12.51
CA LEU A 158 10.08 -7.06 -11.60
C LEU A 158 10.84 -5.92 -12.27
N LYS A 159 11.31 -6.12 -13.50
CA LYS A 159 11.98 -5.07 -14.28
C LYS A 159 11.07 -3.87 -14.54
N GLU A 160 9.82 -4.11 -14.90
CA GLU A 160 8.80 -3.07 -15.09
C GLU A 160 8.62 -2.25 -13.79
N ASN A 161 8.43 -2.91 -12.66
CA ASN A 161 8.24 -2.24 -11.37
C ASN A 161 9.47 -1.42 -10.94
N ILE A 162 10.69 -1.96 -11.14
CA ILE A 162 11.93 -1.22 -10.89
C ILE A 162 12.02 0.02 -11.77
N GLY A 163 11.66 -0.07 -13.04
CA GLY A 163 11.66 1.07 -13.96
C GLY A 163 10.77 2.24 -13.54
N ALA A 164 9.85 2.03 -12.59
CA ALA A 164 9.07 3.12 -11.99
C ALA A 164 9.95 4.13 -11.24
N THR A 165 11.14 3.73 -10.78
CA THR A 165 12.07 4.60 -10.06
C THR A 165 12.71 5.66 -10.98
N ASP A 166 12.67 5.46 -12.29
CA ASP A 166 13.22 6.38 -13.28
C ASP A 166 12.22 7.48 -13.67
N ILE A 167 10.93 7.30 -13.34
CA ILE A 167 9.88 8.25 -13.68
C ILE A 167 9.86 9.37 -12.66
N ARG A 168 10.00 10.59 -13.15
CA ARG A 168 9.92 11.81 -12.35
C ARG A 168 8.59 12.50 -12.61
N LEU A 169 7.77 12.61 -11.56
CA LEU A 169 6.58 13.43 -11.54
C LEU A 169 6.88 14.69 -10.71
N SER A 170 6.62 15.84 -11.27
CA SER A 170 6.75 17.09 -10.52
C SER A 170 5.71 17.18 -9.40
N ALA A 171 5.95 18.04 -8.42
CA ALA A 171 4.97 18.27 -7.35
C ALA A 171 3.62 18.79 -7.88
N GLU A 172 3.62 19.45 -9.03
CA GLU A 172 2.40 19.93 -9.69
C GLU A 172 1.63 18.77 -10.31
N GLU A 173 2.33 17.88 -11.02
CA GLU A 173 1.73 16.67 -11.59
C GLU A 173 1.15 15.76 -10.50
N VAL A 174 1.88 15.54 -9.40
CA VAL A 174 1.36 14.76 -8.27
C VAL A 174 0.10 15.39 -7.70
N ARG A 175 0.06 16.72 -7.51
CA ARG A 175 -1.14 17.41 -7.04
C ARG A 175 -2.31 17.33 -8.03
N ALA A 176 -2.03 17.41 -9.33
CA ALA A 176 -3.05 17.29 -10.37
C ALA A 176 -3.66 15.88 -10.39
N ILE A 177 -2.80 14.84 -10.28
CA ILE A 177 -3.24 13.45 -10.15
C ILE A 177 -4.10 13.28 -8.89
N ASP A 178 -3.67 13.80 -7.75
CA ASP A 178 -4.43 13.72 -6.49
C ASP A 178 -5.82 14.36 -6.63
N ALA A 179 -5.88 15.54 -7.21
CA ALA A 179 -7.15 16.26 -7.45
C ALA A 179 -8.07 15.47 -8.39
N GLU A 180 -7.54 14.84 -9.44
CA GLU A 180 -8.33 14.00 -10.33
C GLU A 180 -8.82 12.74 -9.63
N LEU A 181 -7.95 12.06 -8.85
CA LEU A 181 -8.33 10.91 -8.03
C LEU A 181 -9.44 11.22 -7.02
N ASP A 182 -9.46 12.44 -6.46
CA ASP A 182 -10.49 12.89 -5.51
C ASP A 182 -11.88 13.02 -6.17
N THR A 183 -11.96 13.17 -7.48
CA THR A 183 -13.22 13.24 -8.23
C THR A 183 -13.75 11.87 -8.66
N ILE A 184 -12.93 10.84 -8.59
CA ILE A 184 -13.29 9.49 -9.07
C ILE A 184 -13.95 8.69 -7.95
N GLU A 185 -15.20 8.32 -8.15
CA GLU A 185 -15.87 7.34 -7.30
C GLU A 185 -15.39 5.92 -7.67
N MET A 186 -14.49 5.37 -6.87
CA MET A 186 -13.90 4.05 -7.11
C MET A 186 -14.71 2.93 -6.48
N SER A 187 -14.52 1.70 -6.98
CA SER A 187 -15.07 0.50 -6.34
C SER A 187 -14.35 0.21 -5.01
N GLU A 188 -14.98 -0.64 -4.20
CA GLU A 188 -14.31 -1.22 -3.05
C GLU A 188 -13.07 -2.01 -3.47
N VAL A 189 -12.07 -2.02 -2.60
CA VAL A 189 -10.84 -2.81 -2.74
C VAL A 189 -10.78 -3.83 -1.62
N PHE A 190 -10.31 -5.03 -1.94
CA PHE A 190 -10.12 -6.08 -0.95
C PHE A 190 -9.33 -5.57 0.27
N GLY A 191 -9.99 -5.60 1.43
CA GLY A 191 -9.44 -5.06 2.69
C GLY A 191 -8.47 -5.97 3.42
N GLY A 192 -8.27 -7.20 2.95
CA GLY A 192 -7.57 -8.28 3.65
C GLY A 192 -8.56 -9.31 4.20
N SER A 193 -8.07 -10.50 4.54
CA SER A 193 -8.86 -11.49 5.24
C SER A 193 -9.12 -11.00 6.68
N PRO A 194 -10.35 -11.11 7.21
CA PRO A 194 -10.59 -10.82 8.62
C PRO A 194 -9.70 -11.74 9.47
N ILE A 195 -9.13 -11.18 10.53
CA ILE A 195 -8.43 -11.98 11.54
C ILE A 195 -9.52 -12.84 12.19
N ILE A 196 -9.53 -14.13 11.88
CA ILE A 196 -10.40 -15.09 12.57
C ILE A 196 -9.78 -15.27 13.95
N GLU A 197 -10.34 -14.64 14.98
CA GLU A 197 -10.03 -14.99 16.36
C GLU A 197 -10.35 -16.46 16.54
N LYS A 198 -9.33 -17.28 16.79
CA LYS A 198 -9.58 -18.67 17.18
C LYS A 198 -10.42 -18.62 18.45
N PRO A 199 -11.54 -19.39 18.52
CA PRO A 199 -12.29 -19.48 19.76
C PRO A 199 -11.29 -19.89 20.87
N LYS A 200 -11.35 -19.16 22.00
CA LYS A 200 -10.61 -19.58 23.19
C LYS A 200 -11.04 -21.01 23.48
N THR A 201 -10.14 -21.97 23.36
CA THR A 201 -10.36 -23.28 23.95
C THR A 201 -10.46 -23.05 25.46
N GLU A 202 -11.66 -23.15 26.00
CA GLU A 202 -11.85 -23.24 27.44
C GLU A 202 -11.19 -24.56 27.89
N GLY A 203 -10.13 -24.43 28.66
CA GLY A 203 -9.50 -25.55 29.34
C GLY A 203 -8.04 -25.81 28.93
N GLU A 204 -7.13 -25.08 29.53
CA GLU A 204 -5.92 -25.61 30.17
C GLU A 204 -5.46 -24.61 31.23
#